data_5b8fb9336181dc4ec3470b0aa997d8aa
#
_entry.id   5b8fb9336181dc4ec3470b0aa997d8aa
#
_cell.length_a   1.000
_cell.length_b   1.000
_cell.length_c   1.000
_cell.angle_alpha   90.00
_cell.angle_beta   90.00
_cell.angle_gamma   90.00
#
_symmetry.space_group_name_H-M   'P 1'
#
loop_
_entity.id
_entity.type
_entity.pdbx_description
1 polymer ?
#
loop_
_entity_poly.entity_id
_entity_poly.type
_entity_poly.pdbx_seq_one_letter_code
_entity_poly.pdbx_strand_id
1 'polypeptide(L)'
;MKHFIFLLFIVLLSCKPAVTEPTPQAGKPRVAVVNYPLAFFVERIGGDLVEMHFPDIEGDPAFWKPTAAEVRGFQSADLILLNGASYAKWTAWASLPDSRTVNTSAAFRDAFITVNADAAHQHGKGSEHSHAGTAFTTWLDFKQAQHQAAAVHRALASLLPAHAEALANNFAALQRELTSLDADLRGIAADLGEIPLLGSHPVYQYVARGYGLNIRSVHWEPDAMPDAAGWAELAALRKTHPAKVMLWEAEPNKAIVAKLKARGIRGVVFTPCANGTASTDWLVMMRENAAALRAVPGLE
;
A
#
# COMPACT_ATOMS: atom_id res chain seq x y z
N MET A 1 -65.01 64.50 -41.13
CA MET A 1 -64.39 63.17 -41.37
C MET A 1 -62.95 63.26 -40.84
N LYS A 2 -62.65 62.66 -39.67
CA LYS A 2 -61.32 62.65 -39.02
C LYS A 2 -60.69 61.33 -39.32
N HIS A 3 -59.55 61.35 -40.00
CA HIS A 3 -58.78 60.20 -40.29
C HIS A 3 -57.82 59.92 -39.13
N PHE A 4 -57.95 58.75 -38.47
CA PHE A 4 -57.06 58.27 -37.40
C PHE A 4 -55.99 57.37 -38.08
N ILE A 5 -54.74 57.83 -38.07
CA ILE A 5 -53.59 57.00 -38.52
C ILE A 5 -53.10 56.19 -37.32
N PHE A 6 -53.22 54.85 -37.40
CA PHE A 6 -52.65 53.92 -36.43
C PHE A 6 -51.22 53.61 -36.77
N LEU A 7 -50.30 54.09 -35.95
CA LEU A 7 -48.89 53.78 -36.09
C LEU A 7 -48.60 52.45 -35.40
N LEU A 8 -48.23 51.41 -36.18
CA LEU A 8 -47.84 50.09 -35.67
C LEU A 8 -46.36 50.11 -35.29
N PHE A 9 -46.08 50.05 -33.99
CA PHE A 9 -44.72 49.94 -33.48
C PHE A 9 -44.32 48.46 -33.50
N ILE A 10 -43.40 48.07 -34.42
CA ILE A 10 -42.77 46.76 -34.48
C ILE A 10 -41.58 46.80 -33.51
N VAL A 11 -41.69 46.12 -32.34
CA VAL A 11 -40.58 45.86 -31.40
C VAL A 11 -39.80 44.67 -31.91
N LEU A 12 -38.62 44.94 -32.50
CA LEU A 12 -37.65 43.88 -32.82
C LEU A 12 -36.94 43.40 -31.54
N LEU A 13 -37.36 42.25 -31.01
CA LEU A 13 -36.59 41.54 -29.96
C LEU A 13 -35.29 41.02 -30.57
N SER A 14 -34.19 41.69 -30.28
CA SER A 14 -32.86 41.22 -30.59
C SER A 14 -32.45 40.15 -29.55
N CYS A 15 -32.57 38.85 -29.91
CA CYS A 15 -31.96 37.76 -29.16
C CYS A 15 -30.44 37.88 -29.31
N LYS A 16 -29.72 38.37 -28.29
CA LYS A 16 -28.28 38.19 -28.19
C LYS A 16 -28.02 36.71 -27.93
N PRO A 17 -27.11 36.04 -28.67
CA PRO A 17 -26.65 34.69 -28.33
C PRO A 17 -26.04 34.75 -26.93
N ALA A 18 -26.45 33.86 -26.03
CA ALA A 18 -25.83 33.68 -24.74
C ALA A 18 -24.36 33.32 -24.98
N VAL A 19 -23.44 34.19 -24.60
CA VAL A 19 -22.04 33.86 -24.49
C VAL A 19 -21.93 32.84 -23.35
N THR A 20 -21.77 31.57 -23.71
CA THR A 20 -21.39 30.51 -22.74
C THR A 20 -20.01 30.91 -22.25
N GLU A 21 -19.96 31.43 -21.02
CA GLU A 21 -18.68 31.58 -20.33
C GLU A 21 -18.01 30.19 -20.29
N PRO A 22 -16.73 30.08 -20.63
CA PRO A 22 -16.03 28.80 -20.49
C PRO A 22 -16.13 28.40 -19.03
N THR A 23 -16.74 27.25 -18.77
CA THR A 23 -16.72 26.61 -17.45
C THR A 23 -15.28 26.55 -16.99
N PRO A 24 -14.93 27.03 -15.79
CA PRO A 24 -13.57 26.90 -15.27
C PRO A 24 -13.17 25.43 -15.44
N GLN A 25 -12.07 25.17 -16.14
CA GLN A 25 -11.53 23.86 -16.29
C GLN A 25 -11.11 23.43 -14.88
N ALA A 26 -11.95 22.65 -14.20
CA ALA A 26 -11.63 22.12 -12.90
C ALA A 26 -10.31 21.36 -13.04
N GLY A 27 -9.33 21.69 -12.19
CA GLY A 27 -8.05 20.98 -12.15
C GLY A 27 -8.32 19.47 -11.97
N LYS A 28 -7.32 18.65 -12.27
CA LYS A 28 -7.44 17.20 -12.00
C LYS A 28 -7.81 16.97 -10.53
N PRO A 29 -8.75 16.04 -10.22
CA PRO A 29 -9.09 15.76 -8.83
C PRO A 29 -7.88 15.18 -8.09
N ARG A 30 -7.72 15.61 -6.85
CA ARG A 30 -6.61 15.20 -5.99
C ARG A 30 -6.96 13.94 -5.21
N VAL A 31 -6.13 12.90 -5.35
CA VAL A 31 -6.28 11.61 -4.66
C VAL A 31 -5.13 11.44 -3.66
N ALA A 32 -5.44 11.41 -2.37
CA ALA A 32 -4.46 11.20 -1.31
C ALA A 32 -4.42 9.72 -0.89
N VAL A 33 -3.22 9.20 -0.68
CA VAL A 33 -2.98 7.80 -0.33
C VAL A 33 -2.00 7.67 0.84
N VAL A 34 -2.13 6.61 1.63
CA VAL A 34 -1.36 6.44 2.88
C VAL A 34 -0.15 5.52 2.74
N ASN A 35 0.01 4.82 1.63
CA ASN A 35 1.16 3.95 1.36
C ASN A 35 1.42 3.81 -0.14
N TYR A 36 2.60 3.32 -0.47
CA TYR A 36 3.03 3.19 -1.86
C TYR A 36 2.24 2.17 -2.69
N PRO A 37 1.82 0.99 -2.19
CA PRO A 37 0.95 0.11 -2.96
C PRO A 37 -0.32 0.79 -3.46
N LEU A 38 -0.97 1.62 -2.64
CA LEU A 38 -2.15 2.39 -3.06
C LEU A 38 -1.79 3.48 -4.06
N ALA A 39 -0.63 4.16 -3.89
CA ALA A 39 -0.13 5.13 -4.86
C ALA A 39 0.05 4.47 -6.23
N PHE A 40 0.69 3.31 -6.25
CA PHE A 40 0.88 2.51 -7.47
C PHE A 40 -0.47 2.12 -8.11
N PHE A 41 -1.46 1.68 -7.33
CA PHE A 41 -2.78 1.34 -7.88
C PHE A 41 -3.50 2.56 -8.45
N VAL A 42 -3.40 3.73 -7.79
CA VAL A 42 -3.95 4.99 -8.31
C VAL A 42 -3.28 5.37 -9.62
N GLU A 43 -1.96 5.30 -9.70
CA GLU A 43 -1.18 5.62 -10.89
C GLU A 43 -1.55 4.70 -12.06
N ARG A 44 -1.61 3.38 -11.82
CA ARG A 44 -1.92 2.39 -12.85
C ARG A 44 -3.37 2.46 -13.34
N ILE A 45 -4.32 2.84 -12.49
CA ILE A 45 -5.74 2.90 -12.85
C ILE A 45 -6.13 4.30 -13.31
N GLY A 46 -5.76 5.33 -12.56
CA GLY A 46 -6.15 6.72 -12.80
C GLY A 46 -5.24 7.46 -13.79
N GLY A 47 -3.95 7.13 -13.79
CA GLY A 47 -2.95 7.77 -14.66
C GLY A 47 -3.03 9.29 -14.58
N ASP A 48 -3.00 9.91 -15.75
CA ASP A 48 -3.05 11.38 -15.89
C ASP A 48 -4.42 12.01 -15.58
N LEU A 49 -5.43 11.22 -15.24
CA LEU A 49 -6.77 11.74 -14.92
C LEU A 49 -6.86 12.35 -13.52
N VAL A 50 -5.90 12.05 -12.65
CA VAL A 50 -5.86 12.51 -11.26
C VAL A 50 -4.52 13.14 -10.90
N GLU A 51 -4.53 13.97 -9.85
CA GLU A 51 -3.32 14.42 -9.15
C GLU A 51 -3.14 13.55 -7.89
N MET A 52 -2.11 12.72 -7.88
CA MET A 52 -1.83 11.88 -6.72
C MET A 52 -1.07 12.66 -5.64
N HIS A 53 -1.51 12.51 -4.39
CA HIS A 53 -0.84 13.03 -3.21
C HIS A 53 -0.40 11.86 -2.32
N PHE A 54 0.86 11.49 -2.44
CA PHE A 54 1.57 10.62 -1.52
C PHE A 54 2.75 11.40 -0.96
N PRO A 55 2.79 11.71 0.36
CA PRO A 55 3.88 12.49 0.94
C PRO A 55 5.22 11.77 0.81
N ASP A 56 6.30 12.54 0.70
CA ASP A 56 7.65 12.02 0.85
C ASP A 56 7.88 11.71 2.34
N ILE A 57 7.93 10.43 2.68
CA ILE A 57 7.97 9.94 4.07
C ILE A 57 9.30 9.23 4.28
N GLU A 58 10.06 9.67 5.28
CA GLU A 58 11.20 8.89 5.77
C GLU A 58 10.72 7.71 6.62
N GLY A 59 11.20 6.49 6.31
CA GLY A 59 10.87 5.27 7.03
C GLY A 59 9.53 4.63 6.63
N ASP A 60 8.90 3.93 7.59
CA ASP A 60 7.63 3.23 7.34
C ASP A 60 6.42 4.18 7.48
N PRO A 61 5.63 4.38 6.42
CA PRO A 61 4.42 5.21 6.46
C PRO A 61 3.38 4.78 7.50
N ALA A 62 3.41 3.52 7.96
CA ALA A 62 2.50 3.05 9.01
C ALA A 62 2.70 3.81 10.34
N PHE A 63 3.92 4.25 10.61
CA PHE A 63 4.32 4.94 11.84
C PHE A 63 4.58 6.43 11.66
N TRP A 64 4.39 6.93 10.44
CA TRP A 64 4.53 8.35 10.15
C TRP A 64 3.64 9.21 11.04
N LYS A 65 4.19 10.35 11.46
CA LYS A 65 3.52 11.33 12.33
C LYS A 65 3.39 12.64 11.56
N PRO A 66 2.30 12.84 10.80
CA PRO A 66 2.13 14.05 9.99
C PRO A 66 2.00 15.29 10.85
N THR A 67 2.52 16.39 10.33
CA THR A 67 2.25 17.74 10.84
C THR A 67 0.80 18.14 10.55
N ALA A 68 0.31 19.19 11.22
CA ALA A 68 -1.01 19.73 10.92
C ALA A 68 -1.17 20.21 9.46
N ALA A 69 -0.08 20.64 8.81
CA ALA A 69 -0.10 21.02 7.41
C ALA A 69 -0.28 19.82 6.48
N GLU A 70 0.40 18.73 6.76
CA GLU A 70 0.27 17.47 5.99
C GLU A 70 -1.12 16.84 6.17
N VAL A 71 -1.66 16.83 7.40
CA VAL A 71 -3.05 16.39 7.64
C VAL A 71 -4.04 17.23 6.82
N ARG A 72 -3.87 18.57 6.75
CA ARG A 72 -4.69 19.42 5.88
C ARG A 72 -4.54 19.06 4.40
N GLY A 73 -3.35 18.64 3.97
CA GLY A 73 -3.11 18.12 2.62
C GLY A 73 -4.03 16.94 2.28
N PHE A 74 -4.18 15.98 3.21
CA PHE A 74 -5.14 14.88 3.09
C PHE A 74 -6.58 15.40 3.14
N GLN A 75 -6.93 16.25 4.10
CA GLN A 75 -8.28 16.78 4.27
C GLN A 75 -8.78 17.57 3.05
N SER A 76 -7.89 18.16 2.26
CA SER A 76 -8.23 18.93 1.05
C SER A 76 -8.38 18.06 -0.20
N ALA A 77 -8.01 16.77 -0.16
CA ALA A 77 -8.13 15.88 -1.29
C ALA A 77 -9.61 15.56 -1.64
N ASP A 78 -9.89 15.32 -2.91
CA ASP A 78 -11.20 14.90 -3.40
C ASP A 78 -11.52 13.45 -3.08
N LEU A 79 -10.48 12.62 -2.92
CA LEU A 79 -10.55 11.23 -2.51
C LEU A 79 -9.36 10.89 -1.60
N ILE A 80 -9.62 10.16 -0.51
CA ILE A 80 -8.61 9.67 0.43
C ILE A 80 -8.70 8.16 0.48
N LEU A 81 -7.60 7.48 0.18
CA LEU A 81 -7.53 6.03 0.17
C LEU A 81 -6.68 5.54 1.35
N LEU A 82 -7.31 4.79 2.22
CA LEU A 82 -6.68 4.16 3.38
C LEU A 82 -6.42 2.67 3.09
N ASN A 83 -5.26 2.18 3.54
CA ASN A 83 -4.95 0.75 3.49
C ASN A 83 -5.96 -0.08 4.31
N GLY A 84 -6.45 0.45 5.42
CA GLY A 84 -7.17 -0.32 6.41
C GLY A 84 -6.23 -1.11 7.33
N ALA A 85 -6.76 -2.09 8.07
CA ALA A 85 -6.01 -2.93 9.01
C ALA A 85 -5.16 -2.11 10.01
N SER A 86 -5.61 -0.93 10.42
CA SER A 86 -4.90 -0.01 11.32
C SER A 86 -3.51 0.41 10.85
N TYR A 87 -3.25 0.43 9.55
CA TYR A 87 -1.99 0.85 8.94
C TYR A 87 -1.72 2.30 9.34
N ALA A 88 -1.91 3.29 8.67
CA ALA A 88 -1.60 4.69 8.98
C ALA A 88 -2.19 5.13 10.33
N LYS A 89 -1.48 4.89 11.44
CA LYS A 89 -1.96 5.07 12.83
C LYS A 89 -2.43 6.50 13.12
N TRP A 90 -1.86 7.48 12.42
CA TRP A 90 -2.24 8.89 12.56
C TRP A 90 -3.71 9.16 12.17
N THR A 91 -4.33 8.34 11.33
CA THR A 91 -5.72 8.50 10.91
C THR A 91 -6.72 8.30 12.05
N ALA A 92 -6.30 7.66 13.15
CA ALA A 92 -7.14 7.47 14.32
C ALA A 92 -7.42 8.78 15.09
N TRP A 93 -6.55 9.79 14.95
CA TRP A 93 -6.71 11.09 15.62
C TRP A 93 -6.93 12.24 14.62
N ALA A 94 -6.73 12.01 13.33
CA ALA A 94 -6.99 13.00 12.30
C ALA A 94 -8.47 12.94 11.88
N SER A 95 -9.16 14.09 11.89
CA SER A 95 -10.54 14.19 11.40
C SER A 95 -10.54 14.20 9.87
N LEU A 96 -10.54 13.03 9.24
CA LEU A 96 -10.68 12.89 7.80
C LEU A 96 -12.17 12.91 7.41
N PRO A 97 -12.55 13.51 6.25
CA PRO A 97 -13.95 13.57 5.82
C PRO A 97 -14.44 12.20 5.34
N ASP A 98 -15.36 11.57 6.06
CA ASP A 98 -15.89 10.23 5.77
C ASP A 98 -16.44 10.10 4.34
N SER A 99 -17.09 11.15 3.82
CA SER A 99 -17.69 11.15 2.47
C SER A 99 -16.66 11.03 1.33
N ARG A 100 -15.38 11.27 1.61
CA ARG A 100 -14.27 11.21 0.65
C ARG A 100 -13.20 10.20 1.03
N THR A 101 -13.41 9.45 2.11
CA THR A 101 -12.43 8.48 2.65
C THR A 101 -12.89 7.06 2.37
N VAL A 102 -12.04 6.27 1.71
CA VAL A 102 -12.30 4.87 1.37
C VAL A 102 -11.27 3.97 2.03
N ASN A 103 -11.73 3.03 2.86
CA ASN A 103 -10.92 1.94 3.37
C ASN A 103 -10.87 0.82 2.32
N THR A 104 -9.73 0.65 1.67
CA THR A 104 -9.56 -0.29 0.57
C THR A 104 -9.60 -1.76 1.00
N SER A 105 -9.39 -2.05 2.29
CA SER A 105 -9.46 -3.39 2.87
C SER A 105 -10.83 -3.77 3.45
N ALA A 106 -11.83 -2.91 3.30
CA ALA A 106 -13.15 -3.14 3.92
C ALA A 106 -13.81 -4.46 3.49
N ALA A 107 -13.59 -4.89 2.24
CA ALA A 107 -14.19 -6.10 1.66
C ALA A 107 -13.65 -7.41 2.25
N PHE A 108 -12.51 -7.37 2.95
CA PHE A 108 -11.89 -8.56 3.54
C PHE A 108 -11.51 -8.35 5.03
N ARG A 109 -12.27 -7.52 5.73
CA ARG A 109 -12.03 -7.22 7.15
C ARG A 109 -11.99 -8.49 8.02
N ASP A 110 -12.83 -9.46 7.72
CA ASP A 110 -12.91 -10.74 8.46
C ASP A 110 -11.65 -11.62 8.26
N ALA A 111 -10.83 -11.29 7.26
CA ALA A 111 -9.56 -11.94 7.00
C ALA A 111 -8.37 -11.18 7.61
N PHE A 112 -8.59 -10.21 8.47
CA PHE A 112 -7.49 -9.54 9.16
C PHE A 112 -6.82 -10.49 10.17
N ILE A 113 -5.50 -10.36 10.26
CA ILE A 113 -4.68 -11.16 11.18
C ILE A 113 -4.49 -10.35 12.47
N THR A 114 -4.97 -10.90 13.58
CA THR A 114 -4.71 -10.32 14.91
C THR A 114 -3.32 -10.71 15.39
N VAL A 115 -2.56 -9.74 15.88
CA VAL A 115 -1.23 -9.92 16.47
C VAL A 115 -1.32 -9.61 17.95
N ASN A 116 -0.88 -10.55 18.80
CA ASN A 116 -0.91 -10.40 20.26
C ASN A 116 0.17 -9.42 20.76
N ALA A 117 -0.10 -8.80 21.92
CA ALA A 117 0.76 -7.78 22.51
C ALA A 117 2.12 -8.28 23.03
N ASP A 118 2.29 -9.60 23.14
CA ASP A 118 3.51 -10.21 23.69
C ASP A 118 4.77 -9.95 22.84
N ALA A 119 4.60 -9.30 21.69
CA ALA A 119 5.64 -8.89 20.77
C ALA A 119 6.03 -7.40 20.87
N ALA A 120 5.68 -6.73 21.96
CA ALA A 120 6.12 -5.34 22.17
C ALA A 120 7.59 -5.31 22.61
N HIS A 121 8.48 -4.83 21.72
CA HIS A 121 9.90 -4.63 22.01
C HIS A 121 10.28 -3.17 21.83
N GLN A 122 11.22 -2.69 22.67
CA GLN A 122 11.84 -1.38 22.50
C GLN A 122 12.99 -1.50 21.52
N HIS A 123 12.91 -0.79 20.40
CA HIS A 123 14.00 -0.63 19.47
C HIS A 123 14.61 0.75 19.63
N GLY A 124 15.90 0.84 19.95
CA GLY A 124 16.77 2.00 19.86
C GLY A 124 16.18 3.35 20.29
N LYS A 125 16.98 4.38 20.34
CA LYS A 125 16.57 5.72 20.76
C LYS A 125 15.43 6.26 19.89
N GLY A 126 14.17 6.12 20.33
CA GLY A 126 13.11 7.01 19.86
C GLY A 126 11.75 6.44 19.50
N SER A 127 11.51 5.14 19.44
CA SER A 127 10.15 4.69 19.14
C SER A 127 9.81 3.34 19.79
N GLU A 128 8.98 3.39 20.83
CA GLU A 128 8.20 2.24 21.27
C GLU A 128 7.11 1.99 20.20
N HIS A 129 7.24 0.91 19.43
CA HIS A 129 6.19 0.46 18.53
C HIS A 129 5.58 -0.82 19.10
N SER A 130 4.30 -0.79 19.40
CA SER A 130 3.53 -1.98 19.73
C SER A 130 3.04 -2.61 18.41
N HIS A 131 3.41 -3.85 18.17
CA HIS A 131 2.83 -4.68 17.10
C HIS A 131 1.52 -5.36 17.54
N ALA A 132 1.02 -5.05 18.73
CA ALA A 132 -0.30 -5.48 19.17
C ALA A 132 -1.40 -4.90 18.29
N GLY A 133 -2.36 -5.70 17.93
CA GLY A 133 -3.51 -5.26 17.15
C GLY A 133 -3.69 -6.06 15.87
N THR A 134 -3.74 -5.40 14.75
CA THR A 134 -3.93 -6.01 13.42
C THR A 134 -2.64 -5.92 12.62
N ALA A 135 -2.19 -7.04 12.04
CA ALA A 135 -1.16 -7.00 11.00
C ALA A 135 -1.69 -6.20 9.82
N PHE A 136 -0.86 -5.37 9.20
CA PHE A 136 -1.35 -4.36 8.25
C PHE A 136 -0.76 -4.43 6.84
N THR A 137 0.22 -5.31 6.59
CA THR A 137 0.85 -5.50 5.27
C THR A 137 -0.02 -6.35 4.33
N THR A 138 -1.30 -6.00 4.24
CA THR A 138 -2.34 -6.78 3.55
C THR A 138 -2.04 -7.04 2.09
N TRP A 139 -1.34 -6.11 1.42
CA TRP A 139 -0.97 -6.18 0.01
C TRP A 139 0.06 -7.25 -0.33
N LEU A 140 0.71 -7.87 0.67
CA LEU A 140 1.64 -8.99 0.47
C LEU A 140 0.89 -10.33 0.21
N ASP A 141 -0.40 -10.41 0.50
CA ASP A 141 -1.31 -11.40 -0.07
C ASP A 141 -1.90 -10.80 -1.37
N PHE A 142 -1.42 -11.24 -2.53
CA PHE A 142 -1.83 -10.64 -3.80
C PHE A 142 -3.31 -10.81 -4.12
N LYS A 143 -4.00 -11.77 -3.51
CA LYS A 143 -5.45 -11.84 -3.57
C LYS A 143 -6.09 -10.66 -2.83
N GLN A 144 -5.53 -10.26 -1.68
CA GLN A 144 -5.99 -9.06 -0.98
C GLN A 144 -5.57 -7.78 -1.71
N ALA A 145 -4.38 -7.73 -2.31
CA ALA A 145 -3.97 -6.61 -3.17
C ALA A 145 -4.93 -6.40 -4.35
N GLN A 146 -5.42 -7.48 -4.98
CA GLN A 146 -6.45 -7.40 -6.03
C GLN A 146 -7.76 -6.79 -5.51
N HIS A 147 -8.20 -7.13 -4.29
CA HIS A 147 -9.36 -6.52 -3.65
C HIS A 147 -9.14 -5.02 -3.36
N GLN A 148 -7.94 -4.63 -2.93
CA GLN A 148 -7.59 -3.22 -2.72
C GLN A 148 -7.58 -2.45 -4.06
N ALA A 149 -6.95 -2.99 -5.11
CA ALA A 149 -6.97 -2.41 -6.45
C ALA A 149 -8.41 -2.24 -6.99
N ALA A 150 -9.28 -3.23 -6.75
CA ALA A 150 -10.70 -3.13 -7.10
C ALA A 150 -11.44 -2.05 -6.31
N ALA A 151 -11.09 -1.82 -5.04
CA ALA A 151 -11.65 -0.73 -4.25
C ALA A 151 -11.18 0.64 -4.77
N VAL A 152 -9.90 0.77 -5.13
CA VAL A 152 -9.35 1.96 -5.79
C VAL A 152 -10.08 2.25 -7.10
N HIS A 153 -10.24 1.23 -7.96
CA HIS A 153 -10.98 1.37 -9.22
C HIS A 153 -12.41 1.90 -9.00
N ARG A 154 -13.18 1.29 -8.07
CA ARG A 154 -14.55 1.75 -7.79
C ARG A 154 -14.59 3.19 -7.29
N ALA A 155 -13.65 3.58 -6.43
CA ALA A 155 -13.56 4.93 -5.91
C ALA A 155 -13.25 5.95 -7.02
N LEU A 156 -12.29 5.62 -7.90
CA LEU A 156 -11.94 6.47 -9.04
C LEU A 156 -13.07 6.55 -10.08
N ALA A 157 -13.77 5.45 -10.36
CA ALA A 157 -14.92 5.44 -11.28
C ALA A 157 -16.08 6.29 -10.74
N SER A 158 -16.29 6.31 -9.42
CA SER A 158 -17.28 7.20 -8.79
C SER A 158 -16.87 8.66 -8.84
N LEU A 159 -15.56 8.96 -8.71
CA LEU A 159 -15.02 10.32 -8.77
C LEU A 159 -15.00 10.87 -10.20
N LEU A 160 -14.78 10.01 -11.19
CA LEU A 160 -14.56 10.34 -12.60
C LEU A 160 -15.51 9.56 -13.52
N PRO A 161 -16.84 9.69 -13.39
CA PRO A 161 -17.80 8.87 -14.15
C PRO A 161 -17.68 9.02 -15.67
N ALA A 162 -17.23 10.17 -16.16
CA ALA A 162 -16.98 10.40 -17.60
C ALA A 162 -15.80 9.56 -18.16
N HIS A 163 -14.96 9.02 -17.30
CA HIS A 163 -13.77 8.23 -17.66
C HIS A 163 -13.90 6.74 -17.27
N ALA A 164 -15.10 6.27 -16.91
CA ALA A 164 -15.33 4.94 -16.36
C ALA A 164 -14.78 3.81 -17.24
N GLU A 165 -14.90 3.91 -18.56
CA GLU A 165 -14.37 2.90 -19.50
C GLU A 165 -12.84 2.85 -19.49
N ALA A 166 -12.16 3.99 -19.52
CA ALA A 166 -10.70 4.05 -19.47
C ALA A 166 -10.18 3.47 -18.14
N LEU A 167 -10.81 3.86 -17.02
CA LEU A 167 -10.47 3.33 -15.69
C LEU A 167 -10.68 1.82 -15.60
N ALA A 168 -11.76 1.29 -16.20
CA ALA A 168 -12.04 -0.15 -16.24
C ALA A 168 -10.99 -0.91 -17.06
N ASN A 169 -10.57 -0.38 -18.20
CA ASN A 169 -9.53 -0.98 -19.04
C ASN A 169 -8.18 -1.02 -18.33
N ASN A 170 -7.79 0.07 -17.68
CA ASN A 170 -6.56 0.18 -16.90
C ASN A 170 -6.58 -0.79 -15.70
N PHE A 171 -7.69 -0.85 -14.97
CA PHE A 171 -7.87 -1.79 -13.87
C PHE A 171 -7.79 -3.24 -14.34
N ALA A 172 -8.42 -3.59 -15.47
CA ALA A 172 -8.36 -4.94 -16.02
C ALA A 172 -6.92 -5.34 -16.42
N ALA A 173 -6.10 -4.39 -16.89
CA ALA A 173 -4.69 -4.63 -17.16
C ALA A 173 -3.92 -4.92 -15.86
N LEU A 174 -4.07 -4.07 -14.84
CA LEU A 174 -3.43 -4.26 -13.53
C LEU A 174 -3.89 -5.58 -12.88
N GLN A 175 -5.17 -5.92 -12.96
CA GLN A 175 -5.71 -7.15 -12.38
C GLN A 175 -5.07 -8.40 -13.00
N ARG A 176 -4.82 -8.41 -14.31
CA ARG A 176 -4.10 -9.54 -14.97
C ARG A 176 -2.69 -9.70 -14.41
N GLU A 177 -1.97 -8.59 -14.22
CA GLU A 177 -0.61 -8.62 -13.69
C GLU A 177 -0.58 -9.11 -12.23
N LEU A 178 -1.50 -8.63 -11.38
CA LEU A 178 -1.63 -9.10 -9.99
C LEU A 178 -2.03 -10.59 -9.92
N THR A 179 -2.90 -11.04 -10.83
CA THR A 179 -3.30 -12.46 -10.91
C THR A 179 -2.13 -13.34 -11.32
N SER A 180 -1.32 -12.90 -12.28
CA SER A 180 -0.11 -13.62 -12.69
C SER A 180 0.89 -13.72 -11.54
N LEU A 181 1.10 -12.63 -10.82
CA LEU A 181 2.01 -12.59 -9.67
C LEU A 181 1.51 -13.49 -8.51
N ASP A 182 0.20 -13.52 -8.24
CA ASP A 182 -0.40 -14.45 -7.26
C ASP A 182 -0.16 -15.91 -7.65
N ALA A 183 -0.34 -16.25 -8.94
CA ALA A 183 -0.10 -17.60 -9.44
C ALA A 183 1.39 -18.00 -9.36
N ASP A 184 2.29 -17.09 -9.72
CA ASP A 184 3.74 -17.30 -9.63
C ASP A 184 4.16 -17.58 -8.19
N LEU A 185 3.69 -16.76 -7.23
CA LEU A 185 4.05 -16.94 -5.83
C LEU A 185 3.45 -18.22 -5.23
N ARG A 186 2.25 -18.64 -5.67
CA ARG A 186 1.67 -19.95 -5.30
C ARG A 186 2.53 -21.12 -5.78
N GLY A 187 3.05 -21.04 -7.01
CA GLY A 187 3.98 -22.03 -7.55
C GLY A 187 5.25 -22.11 -6.73
N ILE A 188 5.87 -20.95 -6.44
CA ILE A 188 7.08 -20.88 -5.61
C ILE A 188 6.83 -21.45 -4.20
N ALA A 189 5.70 -21.11 -3.59
CA ALA A 189 5.35 -21.61 -2.25
C ALA A 189 5.14 -23.12 -2.25
N ALA A 190 4.56 -23.69 -3.30
CA ALA A 190 4.44 -25.14 -3.45
C ALA A 190 5.80 -25.83 -3.57
N ASP A 191 6.77 -25.23 -4.28
CA ASP A 191 8.13 -25.73 -4.39
C ASP A 191 8.91 -25.62 -3.05
N LEU A 192 8.64 -24.58 -2.26
CA LEU A 192 9.22 -24.39 -0.93
C LEU A 192 8.66 -25.38 0.09
N GLY A 193 7.38 -25.76 -0.02
CA GLY A 193 6.72 -26.67 0.92
C GLY A 193 6.82 -26.19 2.37
N GLU A 194 7.30 -27.07 3.24
CA GLU A 194 7.43 -26.81 4.68
C GLU A 194 8.81 -26.24 5.08
N ILE A 195 9.62 -25.79 4.13
CA ILE A 195 10.92 -25.19 4.43
C ILE A 195 10.76 -24.06 5.47
N PRO A 196 11.41 -24.18 6.65
CA PRO A 196 11.29 -23.14 7.67
C PRO A 196 12.06 -21.92 7.27
N LEU A 197 11.41 -20.75 7.34
CA LEU A 197 11.98 -19.44 7.07
C LEU A 197 11.93 -18.56 8.32
N LEU A 198 12.90 -17.68 8.48
CA LEU A 198 12.89 -16.60 9.46
C LEU A 198 12.41 -15.31 8.78
N GLY A 199 11.70 -14.46 9.51
CA GLY A 199 11.53 -13.06 9.18
C GLY A 199 12.35 -12.21 10.13
N SER A 200 13.05 -11.19 9.63
CA SER A 200 13.77 -10.24 10.48
C SER A 200 12.80 -9.40 11.33
N HIS A 201 11.62 -9.11 10.77
CA HIS A 201 10.57 -8.34 11.41
C HIS A 201 9.19 -8.97 11.16
N PRO A 202 8.19 -8.79 12.04
CA PRO A 202 6.87 -9.39 11.87
C PRO A 202 6.01 -8.61 10.86
N VAL A 203 6.41 -8.60 9.60
CA VAL A 203 5.69 -7.95 8.48
C VAL A 203 5.17 -8.95 7.44
N TYR A 204 5.49 -10.24 7.61
CA TYR A 204 5.25 -11.29 6.62
C TYR A 204 3.98 -12.13 6.87
N GLN A 205 3.12 -11.75 7.81
CA GLN A 205 1.97 -12.58 8.21
C GLN A 205 1.01 -12.87 7.06
N TYR A 206 0.75 -11.88 6.20
CA TYR A 206 -0.18 -12.05 5.09
C TYR A 206 0.39 -12.91 3.97
N VAL A 207 1.67 -12.73 3.60
CA VAL A 207 2.31 -13.61 2.63
C VAL A 207 2.46 -15.03 3.18
N ALA A 208 2.80 -15.18 4.45
CA ALA A 208 2.90 -16.50 5.09
C ALA A 208 1.56 -17.24 5.02
N ARG A 209 0.47 -16.60 5.46
CA ARG A 209 -0.86 -17.21 5.43
C ARG A 209 -1.40 -17.41 4.02
N GLY A 210 -1.26 -16.40 3.14
CA GLY A 210 -1.83 -16.41 1.78
C GLY A 210 -1.25 -17.51 0.90
N TYR A 211 0.02 -17.89 1.16
CA TYR A 211 0.75 -18.88 0.36
C TYR A 211 1.22 -20.10 1.14
N GLY A 212 0.88 -20.20 2.43
CA GLY A 212 1.24 -21.37 3.25
C GLY A 212 2.73 -21.43 3.56
N LEU A 213 3.46 -20.30 3.60
CA LEU A 213 4.88 -20.28 3.92
C LEU A 213 5.10 -20.45 5.43
N ASN A 214 6.07 -21.27 5.79
CA ASN A 214 6.42 -21.55 7.18
C ASN A 214 7.41 -20.49 7.71
N ILE A 215 6.90 -19.28 8.01
CA ILE A 215 7.70 -18.14 8.46
C ILE A 215 7.48 -17.88 9.95
N ARG A 216 8.58 -17.71 10.71
CA ARG A 216 8.56 -17.17 12.07
C ARG A 216 9.51 -15.99 12.16
N SER A 217 9.05 -14.88 12.76
CA SER A 217 9.82 -13.64 12.81
C SER A 217 10.44 -13.41 14.19
N VAL A 218 11.59 -12.75 14.17
CA VAL A 218 12.16 -11.99 15.29
C VAL A 218 11.82 -10.51 15.10
N HIS A 219 12.37 -9.61 15.93
CA HIS A 219 12.10 -8.18 15.87
C HIS A 219 13.40 -7.41 15.64
N TRP A 220 13.99 -7.59 14.45
CA TRP A 220 15.29 -6.99 14.09
C TRP A 220 15.11 -5.99 12.96
N GLU A 221 15.71 -4.83 13.13
CA GLU A 221 15.80 -3.82 12.08
C GLU A 221 17.02 -4.09 11.19
N PRO A 222 16.96 -3.79 9.88
CA PRO A 222 18.05 -4.08 8.96
C PRO A 222 19.34 -3.29 9.26
N ASP A 223 19.23 -2.09 9.80
CA ASP A 223 20.34 -1.18 10.09
C ASP A 223 20.88 -1.28 11.53
N ALA A 224 20.17 -1.95 12.44
CA ALA A 224 20.49 -2.05 13.84
C ALA A 224 21.00 -3.43 14.26
N MET A 225 22.25 -3.48 14.80
CA MET A 225 22.81 -4.73 15.32
C MET A 225 21.99 -5.23 16.52
N PRO A 226 21.43 -6.45 16.46
CA PRO A 226 20.74 -7.03 17.60
C PRO A 226 21.65 -7.13 18.81
N ASP A 227 21.08 -6.90 19.98
CA ASP A 227 21.75 -7.07 21.27
C ASP A 227 21.88 -8.54 21.69
N ALA A 228 22.42 -8.80 22.86
CA ALA A 228 22.60 -10.17 23.37
C ALA A 228 21.25 -10.89 23.55
N ALA A 229 20.19 -10.19 23.91
CA ALA A 229 18.85 -10.75 24.10
C ALA A 229 18.25 -11.17 22.74
N GLY A 230 18.35 -10.31 21.72
CA GLY A 230 17.88 -10.65 20.36
C GLY A 230 18.60 -11.87 19.77
N TRP A 231 19.93 -11.97 19.96
CA TRP A 231 20.67 -13.18 19.56
C TRP A 231 20.25 -14.43 20.34
N ALA A 232 19.92 -14.33 21.62
CA ALA A 232 19.40 -15.43 22.44
C ALA A 232 17.99 -15.85 21.98
N GLU A 233 17.12 -14.89 21.63
CA GLU A 233 15.79 -15.12 21.07
C GLU A 233 15.87 -15.90 19.75
N LEU A 234 16.72 -15.48 18.82
CA LEU A 234 16.95 -16.22 17.58
C LEU A 234 17.44 -17.65 17.83
N ALA A 235 18.37 -17.82 18.78
CA ALA A 235 18.88 -19.13 19.14
C ALA A 235 17.80 -20.03 19.74
N ALA A 236 16.91 -19.49 20.56
CA ALA A 236 15.77 -20.20 21.13
C ALA A 236 14.73 -20.58 20.05
N LEU A 237 14.38 -19.64 19.19
CA LEU A 237 13.47 -19.85 18.07
C LEU A 237 13.94 -21.00 17.19
N ARG A 238 15.22 -21.03 16.83
CA ARG A 238 15.79 -22.06 15.96
C ARG A 238 15.83 -23.46 16.54
N LYS A 239 15.64 -23.65 17.84
CA LYS A 239 15.50 -24.99 18.45
C LYS A 239 14.22 -25.69 17.99
N THR A 240 13.14 -24.95 17.75
CA THR A 240 11.84 -25.45 17.31
C THR A 240 11.51 -25.12 15.87
N HIS A 241 12.29 -24.23 15.24
CA HIS A 241 12.12 -23.76 13.88
C HIS A 241 13.50 -23.65 13.21
N PRO A 242 14.09 -24.76 12.74
CA PRO A 242 15.50 -24.84 12.34
C PRO A 242 15.78 -24.22 10.96
N ALA A 243 15.36 -22.98 10.79
CA ALA A 243 15.52 -22.24 9.55
C ALA A 243 16.97 -21.85 9.26
N LYS A 244 17.34 -21.88 8.00
CA LYS A 244 18.66 -21.48 7.48
C LYS A 244 18.60 -20.21 6.61
N VAL A 245 17.40 -19.69 6.35
CA VAL A 245 17.18 -18.47 5.56
C VAL A 245 16.35 -17.48 6.36
N MET A 246 16.78 -16.21 6.36
CA MET A 246 16.08 -15.10 6.98
C MET A 246 15.68 -14.08 5.92
N LEU A 247 14.39 -13.78 5.87
CA LEU A 247 13.81 -12.73 5.04
C LEU A 247 14.03 -11.38 5.71
N TRP A 248 14.46 -10.39 4.94
CA TRP A 248 14.72 -9.03 5.37
C TRP A 248 13.87 -8.05 4.59
N GLU A 249 13.27 -7.11 5.28
CA GLU A 249 12.45 -6.06 4.65
C GLU A 249 13.26 -5.02 3.85
N ALA A 250 14.54 -4.89 4.15
CA ALA A 250 15.53 -4.11 3.41
C ALA A 250 16.91 -4.76 3.52
N GLU A 251 17.90 -4.25 2.80
CA GLU A 251 19.27 -4.76 2.83
C GLU A 251 19.87 -4.65 4.24
N PRO A 252 20.22 -5.77 4.89
CA PRO A 252 20.72 -5.73 6.25
C PRO A 252 22.18 -5.28 6.33
N ASN A 253 22.56 -4.71 7.48
CA ASN A 253 23.94 -4.33 7.77
C ASN A 253 24.89 -5.50 7.56
N LYS A 254 26.00 -5.26 6.88
CA LYS A 254 27.01 -6.28 6.53
C LYS A 254 27.55 -7.05 7.76
N ALA A 255 27.65 -6.39 8.91
CA ALA A 255 28.10 -7.05 10.14
C ALA A 255 27.06 -8.04 10.69
N ILE A 256 25.75 -7.74 10.52
CA ILE A 256 24.66 -8.68 10.86
C ILE A 256 24.73 -9.89 9.92
N VAL A 257 24.86 -9.66 8.61
CA VAL A 257 24.99 -10.71 7.60
C VAL A 257 26.15 -11.65 7.93
N ALA A 258 27.32 -11.10 8.28
CA ALA A 258 28.48 -11.90 8.64
C ALA A 258 28.23 -12.79 9.88
N LYS A 259 27.57 -12.24 10.91
CA LYS A 259 27.21 -12.99 12.13
C LYS A 259 26.15 -14.07 11.87
N LEU A 260 25.18 -13.82 11.00
CA LEU A 260 24.19 -14.81 10.58
C LEU A 260 24.85 -15.95 9.79
N LYS A 261 25.71 -15.59 8.83
CA LYS A 261 26.46 -16.57 8.02
C LYS A 261 27.32 -17.52 8.89
N ALA A 262 27.97 -16.98 9.94
CA ALA A 262 28.69 -17.78 10.91
C ALA A 262 27.81 -18.76 11.70
N ARG A 263 26.51 -18.57 11.69
CA ARG A 263 25.48 -19.44 12.32
C ARG A 263 24.73 -20.30 11.31
N GLY A 264 25.18 -20.33 10.05
CA GLY A 264 24.53 -21.09 8.97
C GLY A 264 23.19 -20.49 8.53
N ILE A 265 23.01 -19.17 8.68
CA ILE A 265 21.80 -18.45 8.23
C ILE A 265 22.19 -17.51 7.08
N ARG A 266 21.45 -17.56 5.97
CA ARG A 266 21.59 -16.65 4.84
C ARG A 266 20.47 -15.62 4.85
N GLY A 267 20.80 -14.38 4.53
CA GLY A 267 19.81 -13.31 4.33
C GLY A 267 19.27 -13.33 2.90
N VAL A 268 17.98 -13.07 2.77
CA VAL A 268 17.27 -12.84 1.51
C VAL A 268 16.43 -11.59 1.69
N VAL A 269 16.56 -10.61 0.81
CA VAL A 269 15.72 -9.42 0.86
C VAL A 269 14.35 -9.76 0.27
N PHE A 270 13.30 -9.48 1.04
CA PHE A 270 11.91 -9.54 0.65
C PHE A 270 11.21 -8.28 1.21
N THR A 271 11.23 -7.21 0.43
CA THR A 271 10.72 -5.92 0.87
C THR A 271 9.20 -5.86 0.86
N PRO A 272 8.54 -5.36 1.92
CA PRO A 272 7.12 -5.03 1.87
C PRO A 272 6.78 -3.93 0.86
N CYS A 273 7.74 -3.07 0.52
CA CYS A 273 7.55 -1.96 -0.40
C CYS A 273 6.38 -1.05 0.01
N ALA A 274 6.30 -0.75 1.32
CA ALA A 274 5.27 0.11 1.91
C ALA A 274 5.48 1.58 1.55
N ASN A 275 6.75 1.96 1.33
CA ASN A 275 7.21 3.25 0.85
C ASN A 275 7.89 3.07 -0.52
N GLY A 276 7.91 4.12 -1.33
CA GLY A 276 8.51 4.10 -2.66
C GLY A 276 8.77 5.50 -3.17
N THR A 277 9.68 5.61 -4.12
CA THR A 277 9.98 6.86 -4.83
C THR A 277 9.39 6.80 -6.24
N ALA A 278 9.38 7.93 -6.94
CA ALA A 278 8.92 8.02 -8.33
C ALA A 278 9.70 7.10 -9.30
N SER A 279 10.89 6.61 -8.92
CA SER A 279 11.70 5.66 -9.71
C SER A 279 11.43 4.20 -9.38
N THR A 280 10.57 3.90 -8.39
CA THR A 280 10.26 2.54 -7.96
C THR A 280 9.04 2.03 -8.72
N ASP A 281 9.09 0.81 -9.27
CA ASP A 281 7.91 0.10 -9.76
C ASP A 281 7.55 -1.01 -8.76
N TRP A 282 6.38 -0.89 -8.15
CA TRP A 282 5.92 -1.82 -7.12
C TRP A 282 5.79 -3.25 -7.65
N LEU A 283 5.31 -3.47 -8.88
CA LEU A 283 5.20 -4.81 -9.47
C LEU A 283 6.57 -5.42 -9.74
N VAL A 284 7.53 -4.60 -10.18
CA VAL A 284 8.93 -5.07 -10.36
C VAL A 284 9.47 -5.54 -9.02
N MET A 285 9.33 -4.75 -7.95
CA MET A 285 9.78 -5.13 -6.60
C MET A 285 9.11 -6.42 -6.10
N MET A 286 7.81 -6.59 -6.35
CA MET A 286 7.11 -7.82 -5.96
C MET A 286 7.57 -9.04 -6.77
N ARG A 287 7.93 -8.86 -8.04
CA ARG A 287 8.53 -9.93 -8.86
C ARG A 287 9.94 -10.28 -8.38
N GLU A 288 10.73 -9.30 -7.97
CA GLU A 288 12.05 -9.51 -7.36
C GLU A 288 11.93 -10.28 -6.03
N ASN A 289 10.97 -9.94 -5.19
CA ASN A 289 10.63 -10.70 -3.98
C ASN A 289 10.29 -12.17 -4.30
N ALA A 290 9.47 -12.41 -5.31
CA ALA A 290 9.12 -13.76 -5.76
C ALA A 290 10.35 -14.52 -6.26
N ALA A 291 11.22 -13.87 -7.05
CA ALA A 291 12.46 -14.45 -7.53
C ALA A 291 13.43 -14.78 -6.38
N ALA A 292 13.51 -13.92 -5.36
CA ALA A 292 14.31 -14.15 -4.16
C ALA A 292 13.83 -15.39 -3.38
N LEU A 293 12.53 -15.58 -3.22
CA LEU A 293 11.95 -16.78 -2.61
C LEU A 293 12.22 -18.04 -3.45
N ARG A 294 12.13 -17.95 -4.77
CA ARG A 294 12.41 -19.08 -5.67
C ARG A 294 13.85 -19.59 -5.52
N ALA A 295 14.79 -18.73 -5.16
CA ALA A 295 16.17 -19.10 -4.96
C ALA A 295 16.45 -19.78 -3.60
N VAL A 296 15.52 -19.78 -2.66
CA VAL A 296 15.71 -20.30 -1.29
C VAL A 296 16.13 -21.79 -1.25
N PRO A 297 15.54 -22.72 -2.02
CA PRO A 297 15.95 -24.14 -1.96
C PRO A 297 17.43 -24.38 -2.27
N GLY A 298 18.06 -23.50 -3.04
CA GLY A 298 19.50 -23.57 -3.31
C GLY A 298 20.39 -22.94 -2.22
N LEU A 299 19.76 -22.35 -1.19
CA LEU A 299 20.44 -21.65 -0.09
C LEU A 299 20.46 -22.44 1.23
N GLU A 300 19.77 -23.55 1.32
CA GLU A 300 19.67 -24.39 2.53
C GLU A 300 20.96 -25.13 2.90
#